data_29f2c12459c3a71517b927b6c6b8951e
#
_entry.id   29f2c12459c3a71517b927b6c6b8951e
#
_cell.length_a   1.000
_cell.length_b   1.000
_cell.length_c   1.000
_cell.angle_alpha   90.00
_cell.angle_beta   90.00
_cell.angle_gamma   90.00
#
_symmetry.space_group_name_H-M   'P 1'
#
loop_
_entity.id
_entity.type
_entity.pdbx_description
1 polymer ?
#
loop_
_entity_poly.entity_id
_entity_poly.type
_entity_poly.pdbx_seq_one_letter_code
_entity_poly.pdbx_strand_id
1 'polypeptide(L)'
;MTATYLYLNAGLYLVLALWCSLRWRATSRALGYTSLSRSGQSEYLVVYGGLQLGLAIVFFLLARDPALHRFGLQLALALYAAIVAFRVPTALAFAPVAPTTWIVATLEILLFAGAAGLLLALR
;
A
#
# COMPACT_ATOMS: atom_id res chain seq x y z
N MET A 1 -1.82 -17.74 -10.24
CA MET A 1 -0.84 -16.69 -9.91
C MET A 1 -1.52 -15.32 -9.68
N THR A 2 -2.39 -14.84 -10.58
CA THR A 2 -3.08 -13.55 -10.43
C THR A 2 -3.92 -13.45 -9.16
N ALA A 3 -4.79 -14.44 -8.89
CA ALA A 3 -5.56 -14.47 -7.65
C ALA A 3 -4.67 -14.40 -6.40
N THR A 4 -3.58 -15.18 -6.38
CA THR A 4 -2.61 -15.18 -5.27
C THR A 4 -2.01 -13.80 -5.04
N TYR A 5 -1.62 -13.09 -6.11
CA TYR A 5 -1.12 -11.73 -6.04
C TYR A 5 -2.17 -10.76 -5.46
N LEU A 6 -3.42 -10.85 -5.91
CA LEU A 6 -4.51 -10.00 -5.40
C LEU A 6 -4.85 -10.30 -3.94
N TYR A 7 -4.88 -11.58 -3.54
CA TYR A 7 -5.04 -11.96 -2.13
C TYR A 7 -3.87 -11.51 -1.26
N LEU A 8 -2.64 -11.55 -1.78
CA LEU A 8 -1.47 -11.01 -1.08
C LEU A 8 -1.66 -9.51 -0.80
N ASN A 9 -2.08 -8.74 -1.81
CA ASN A 9 -2.39 -7.31 -1.63
C ASN A 9 -3.49 -7.09 -0.58
N ALA A 10 -4.59 -7.84 -0.66
CA ALA A 10 -5.66 -7.77 0.32
C ALA A 10 -5.15 -8.02 1.76
N GLY A 11 -4.32 -9.05 1.94
CA GLY A 11 -3.73 -9.39 3.23
C GLY A 11 -2.77 -8.31 3.74
N LEU A 12 -1.89 -7.79 2.89
CA LEU A 12 -0.97 -6.71 3.25
C LEU A 12 -1.71 -5.45 3.69
N TYR A 13 -2.71 -5.00 2.94
CA TYR A 13 -3.51 -3.84 3.30
C TYR A 13 -4.34 -4.06 4.57
N LEU A 14 -4.87 -5.27 4.79
CA LEU A 14 -5.57 -5.61 6.01
C LEU A 14 -4.65 -5.55 7.23
N VAL A 15 -3.45 -6.14 7.15
CA VAL A 15 -2.45 -6.11 8.22
C VAL A 15 -2.04 -4.66 8.52
N LEU A 16 -1.79 -3.84 7.50
CA LEU A 16 -1.46 -2.43 7.67
C LEU A 16 -2.60 -1.66 8.34
N ALA A 17 -3.85 -1.86 7.89
CA ALA A 17 -5.02 -1.22 8.46
C ALA A 17 -5.16 -1.52 9.96
N LEU A 18 -5.08 -2.79 10.33
CA LEU A 18 -5.19 -3.23 11.71
C LEU A 18 -4.01 -2.72 12.56
N TRP A 19 -2.79 -2.88 12.07
CA TRP A 19 -1.59 -2.46 12.80
C TRP A 19 -1.56 -0.95 13.01
N CYS A 20 -1.78 -0.16 11.97
CA CYS A 20 -1.81 1.29 12.07
C CYS A 20 -2.97 1.81 12.92
N SER A 21 -4.13 1.14 12.92
CA SER A 21 -5.26 1.53 13.77
C SER A 21 -5.04 1.18 15.24
N LEU A 22 -4.63 -0.06 15.53
CA LEU A 22 -4.47 -0.54 16.91
C LEU A 22 -3.21 0.02 17.60
N ARG A 23 -2.16 0.29 16.84
CA ARG A 23 -0.86 0.76 17.34
C ARG A 23 -0.48 2.12 16.74
N TRP A 24 -1.44 2.99 16.48
CA TRP A 24 -1.25 4.24 15.76
C TRP A 24 -0.14 5.14 16.32
N ARG A 25 0.05 5.17 17.64
CA ARG A 25 1.14 5.93 18.27
C ARG A 25 2.53 5.41 17.91
N ALA A 26 2.69 4.10 17.85
CA ALA A 26 3.97 3.48 17.49
C ALA A 26 4.21 3.56 15.98
N THR A 27 3.20 3.28 15.17
CA THR A 27 3.30 3.26 13.72
C THR A 27 3.47 4.67 13.14
N SER A 28 2.80 5.69 13.68
CA SER A 28 3.02 7.07 13.26
C SER A 28 4.46 7.54 13.51
N ARG A 29 5.04 7.19 14.67
CA ARG A 29 6.45 7.48 14.96
C ARG A 29 7.39 6.75 14.01
N ALA A 30 7.13 5.48 13.71
CA ALA A 30 7.93 4.70 12.77
C ALA A 30 7.91 5.28 11.35
N LEU A 31 6.83 5.99 10.98
CA LEU A 31 6.71 6.73 9.72
C LEU A 31 7.30 8.15 9.77
N GLY A 32 7.87 8.55 10.91
CA GLY A 32 8.55 9.85 11.05
C GLY A 32 7.71 10.99 11.61
N TYR A 33 6.47 10.73 12.03
CA TYR A 33 5.65 11.75 12.71
C TYR A 33 6.12 11.91 14.16
N THR A 34 6.61 13.08 14.53
CA THR A 34 7.08 13.35 15.92
C THR A 34 5.92 13.57 16.87
N SER A 35 4.88 14.28 16.42
CA SER A 35 3.62 14.49 17.15
C SER A 35 2.47 14.67 16.18
N LEU A 36 1.28 14.30 16.62
CA LEU A 36 0.03 14.53 15.87
C LEU A 36 -0.93 15.33 16.76
N SER A 37 -1.46 16.42 16.22
CA SER A 37 -2.60 17.13 16.79
C SER A 37 -3.83 16.20 16.82
N ARG A 38 -4.92 16.61 17.48
CA ARG A 38 -6.18 15.83 17.46
C ARG A 38 -6.68 15.60 16.03
N SER A 39 -6.64 16.64 15.19
CA SER A 39 -6.99 16.51 13.77
C SER A 39 -6.02 15.59 13.03
N GLY A 40 -4.72 15.72 13.27
CA GLY A 40 -3.72 14.84 12.66
C GLY A 40 -3.89 13.36 13.06
N GLN A 41 -4.32 13.08 14.29
CA GLN A 41 -4.66 11.72 14.72
C GLN A 41 -5.84 11.15 13.93
N SER A 42 -6.88 11.97 13.74
CA SER A 42 -8.05 11.60 12.93
C SER A 42 -7.64 11.31 11.48
N GLU A 43 -6.90 12.22 10.85
CA GLU A 43 -6.43 12.04 9.47
C GLU A 43 -5.52 10.80 9.33
N TYR A 44 -4.62 10.59 10.29
CA TYR A 44 -3.76 9.40 10.29
C TYR A 44 -4.59 8.12 10.30
N LEU A 45 -5.59 8.01 11.17
CA LEU A 45 -6.44 6.82 11.26
C LEU A 45 -7.32 6.64 10.02
N VAL A 46 -7.80 7.72 9.41
CA VAL A 46 -8.56 7.66 8.15
C VAL A 46 -7.68 7.12 7.01
N VAL A 47 -6.47 7.65 6.86
CA VAL A 47 -5.57 7.27 5.75
C VAL A 47 -4.92 5.91 5.98
N TYR A 48 -4.33 5.68 7.16
CA TYR A 48 -3.58 4.43 7.45
C TYR A 48 -4.46 3.32 8.04
N GLY A 49 -5.66 3.64 8.49
CA GLY A 49 -6.65 2.65 8.91
C GLY A 49 -7.75 2.46 7.86
N GLY A 50 -8.61 3.46 7.69
CA GLY A 50 -9.80 3.37 6.85
C GLY A 50 -9.52 3.13 5.37
N LEU A 51 -8.64 3.92 4.76
CA LEU A 51 -8.29 3.76 3.35
C LEU A 51 -7.61 2.39 3.10
N GLN A 52 -6.71 1.97 3.98
CA GLN A 52 -6.04 0.68 3.86
C GLN A 52 -7.04 -0.48 3.99
N LEU A 53 -8.01 -0.38 4.91
CA LEU A 53 -9.08 -1.36 5.02
C LEU A 53 -9.95 -1.40 3.75
N GLY A 54 -10.28 -0.24 3.19
CA GLY A 54 -11.00 -0.15 1.92
C GLY A 54 -10.25 -0.85 0.78
N LEU A 55 -8.95 -0.62 0.65
CA LEU A 55 -8.10 -1.30 -0.33
C LEU A 55 -8.04 -2.81 -0.11
N ALA A 56 -7.96 -3.26 1.15
CA ALA A 56 -7.99 -4.68 1.48
C ALA A 56 -9.29 -5.34 0.99
N ILE A 57 -10.42 -4.71 1.22
CA ILE A 57 -11.74 -5.20 0.76
C ILE A 57 -11.80 -5.24 -0.76
N VAL A 58 -11.38 -4.17 -1.44
CA VAL A 58 -11.38 -4.10 -2.92
C VAL A 58 -10.52 -5.20 -3.52
N PHE A 59 -9.28 -5.37 -3.07
CA PHE A 59 -8.41 -6.43 -3.57
C PHE A 59 -8.93 -7.83 -3.27
N PHE A 60 -9.57 -8.03 -2.12
CA PHE A 60 -10.22 -9.30 -1.79
C PHE A 60 -11.37 -9.62 -2.75
N LEU A 61 -12.24 -8.65 -3.03
CA LEU A 61 -13.35 -8.83 -3.97
C LEU A 61 -12.86 -9.12 -5.39
N LEU A 62 -11.83 -8.39 -5.85
CA LEU A 62 -11.21 -8.61 -7.15
C LEU A 62 -10.51 -9.97 -7.26
N ALA A 63 -9.95 -10.47 -6.16
CA ALA A 63 -9.30 -11.77 -6.13
C ALA A 63 -10.28 -12.95 -6.23
N ARG A 64 -11.50 -12.78 -5.73
CA ARG A 64 -12.53 -13.83 -5.71
C ARG A 64 -13.13 -14.13 -7.07
N ASP A 65 -13.17 -13.14 -7.96
CA ASP A 65 -13.80 -13.28 -9.27
C ASP A 65 -12.73 -13.33 -10.38
N PRO A 66 -12.54 -14.49 -11.03
CA PRO A 66 -11.59 -14.62 -12.13
C PRO A 66 -11.81 -13.62 -13.28
N ALA A 67 -13.06 -13.22 -13.54
CA ALA A 67 -13.37 -12.24 -14.57
C ALA A 67 -12.80 -10.84 -14.26
N LEU A 68 -12.57 -10.54 -12.99
CA LEU A 68 -12.04 -9.26 -12.52
C LEU A 68 -10.51 -9.26 -12.33
N HIS A 69 -9.84 -10.38 -12.50
CA HIS A 69 -8.39 -10.48 -12.24
C HIS A 69 -7.57 -9.50 -13.06
N ARG A 70 -7.87 -9.34 -14.36
CA ARG A 70 -7.16 -8.37 -15.22
C ARG A 70 -7.37 -6.93 -14.73
N PHE A 71 -8.60 -6.59 -14.38
CA PHE A 71 -8.90 -5.27 -13.83
C PHE A 71 -8.20 -5.06 -12.47
N GLY A 72 -8.17 -6.07 -11.61
CA GLY A 72 -7.43 -6.02 -10.33
C GLY A 72 -5.94 -5.74 -10.51
N LEU A 73 -5.30 -6.36 -11.51
CA LEU A 73 -3.90 -6.08 -11.85
C LEU A 73 -3.70 -4.66 -12.40
N GLN A 74 -4.63 -4.18 -13.24
CA GLN A 74 -4.58 -2.80 -13.75
C GLN A 74 -4.71 -1.78 -12.62
N LEU A 75 -5.62 -2.02 -11.68
CA LEU A 75 -5.78 -1.20 -10.48
C LEU A 75 -4.50 -1.19 -9.65
N ALA A 76 -3.93 -2.37 -9.38
CA ALA A 76 -2.66 -2.48 -8.64
C ALA A 76 -1.53 -1.74 -9.35
N LEU A 77 -1.41 -1.91 -10.67
CA LEU A 77 -0.38 -1.23 -11.47
C LEU A 77 -0.52 0.29 -11.37
N ALA A 78 -1.72 0.83 -11.56
CA ALA A 78 -1.97 2.27 -11.48
C ALA A 78 -1.69 2.83 -10.08
N LEU A 79 -2.15 2.12 -9.04
CA LEU A 79 -1.95 2.48 -7.65
C LEU A 79 -0.46 2.53 -7.29
N TYR A 80 0.28 1.45 -7.57
CA TYR A 80 1.71 1.40 -7.24
C TYR A 80 2.55 2.30 -8.14
N ALA A 81 2.18 2.52 -9.40
CA ALA A 81 2.84 3.50 -10.26
C ALA A 81 2.78 4.91 -9.67
N ALA A 82 1.60 5.32 -9.21
CA ALA A 82 1.42 6.61 -8.55
C ALA A 82 2.21 6.69 -7.24
N ILE A 83 2.13 5.67 -6.41
CA ILE A 83 2.88 5.62 -5.13
C ILE A 83 4.39 5.72 -5.39
N VAL A 84 4.94 4.92 -6.28
CA VAL A 84 6.39 4.90 -6.58
C VAL A 84 6.84 6.22 -7.19
N ALA A 85 6.03 6.82 -8.09
CA ALA A 85 6.31 8.11 -8.71
C ALA A 85 6.43 9.26 -7.68
N PHE A 86 5.72 9.18 -6.57
CA PHE A 86 5.86 10.13 -5.45
C PHE A 86 6.93 9.70 -4.44
N ARG A 87 6.97 8.43 -4.11
CA ARG A 87 7.87 7.88 -3.08
C ARG A 87 9.34 8.11 -3.40
N VAL A 88 9.78 7.75 -4.59
CA VAL A 88 11.21 7.81 -4.94
C VAL A 88 11.71 9.27 -4.97
N PRO A 89 11.08 10.21 -5.69
CA PRO A 89 11.55 11.60 -5.69
C PRO A 89 11.53 12.24 -4.29
N THR A 90 10.49 12.00 -3.50
CA THR A 90 10.39 12.61 -2.16
C THR A 90 11.41 12.01 -1.19
N ALA A 91 11.65 10.70 -1.23
CA ALA A 91 12.67 10.06 -0.40
C ALA A 91 14.08 10.59 -0.71
N LEU A 92 14.36 10.89 -1.98
CA LEU A 92 15.64 11.49 -2.39
C LEU A 92 15.71 12.97 -2.03
N ALA A 93 14.65 13.73 -2.26
CA ALA A 93 14.62 15.17 -2.00
C ALA A 93 14.71 15.51 -0.50
N PHE A 94 14.15 14.68 0.36
CA PHE A 94 14.14 14.86 1.82
C PHE A 94 15.14 13.97 2.56
N ALA A 95 16.12 13.41 1.85
CA ALA A 95 17.16 12.60 2.49
C ALA A 95 17.96 13.42 3.52
N PRO A 96 18.38 12.81 4.66
CA PRO A 96 18.22 11.40 5.02
C PRO A 96 16.83 11.08 5.58
N VAL A 97 16.20 10.00 5.09
CA VAL A 97 14.93 9.50 5.58
C VAL A 97 15.12 8.23 6.44
N ALA A 98 14.11 7.92 7.26
CA ALA A 98 14.16 6.75 8.12
C ALA A 98 14.30 5.45 7.31
N PRO A 99 14.99 4.41 7.83
CA PRO A 99 15.10 3.10 7.17
C PRO A 99 13.74 2.49 6.80
N THR A 100 12.72 2.72 7.61
CA THR A 100 11.33 2.30 7.35
C THR A 100 10.82 2.81 6.00
N THR A 101 11.19 4.05 5.60
CA THR A 101 10.81 4.63 4.30
C THR A 101 11.36 3.80 3.15
N TRP A 102 12.61 3.35 3.24
CA TRP A 102 13.23 2.52 2.20
C TRP A 102 12.67 1.10 2.16
N ILE A 103 12.33 0.52 3.32
CA ILE A 103 11.67 -0.80 3.39
C ILE A 103 10.32 -0.75 2.68
N VAL A 104 9.52 0.27 2.98
CA VAL A 104 8.20 0.45 2.35
C VAL A 104 8.34 0.74 0.86
N ALA A 105 9.28 1.60 0.45
CA ALA A 105 9.56 1.88 -0.95
C ALA A 105 9.93 0.61 -1.74
N THR A 106 10.79 -0.23 -1.18
CA THR A 106 11.17 -1.51 -1.80
C THR A 106 9.97 -2.42 -1.99
N LEU A 107 9.11 -2.55 -0.97
CA LEU A 107 7.88 -3.34 -1.06
C LEU A 107 6.95 -2.82 -2.16
N GLU A 108 6.75 -1.49 -2.22
CA GLU A 108 5.91 -0.84 -3.24
C GLU A 108 6.43 -1.07 -4.66
N ILE A 109 7.76 -1.01 -4.86
CA ILE A 109 8.40 -1.30 -6.15
C ILE A 109 8.23 -2.78 -6.54
N LEU A 110 8.38 -3.71 -5.60
CA LEU A 110 8.16 -5.14 -5.86
C LEU A 110 6.71 -5.45 -6.23
N LEU A 111 5.75 -4.81 -5.55
CA LEU A 111 4.34 -4.97 -5.87
C LEU A 111 3.99 -4.36 -7.23
N PHE A 112 4.58 -3.21 -7.58
CA PHE A 112 4.48 -2.63 -8.92
C PHE A 112 5.00 -3.57 -10.00
N ALA A 113 6.22 -4.09 -9.83
CA ALA A 113 6.84 -5.03 -10.77
C ALA A 113 6.03 -6.32 -10.91
N GLY A 114 5.46 -6.82 -9.80
CA GLY A 114 4.57 -7.99 -9.80
C GLY A 114 3.31 -7.77 -10.61
N ALA A 115 2.63 -6.62 -10.45
CA ALA A 115 1.46 -6.27 -11.25
C ALA A 115 1.79 -6.18 -12.74
N ALA A 116 2.89 -5.50 -13.09
CA ALA A 116 3.35 -5.34 -14.46
C ALA A 116 3.67 -6.69 -15.11
N GLY A 117 4.47 -7.52 -14.43
CA GLY A 117 4.85 -8.85 -14.91
C GLY A 117 3.64 -9.76 -15.14
N LEU A 118 2.69 -9.79 -14.21
CA LEU A 118 1.47 -10.59 -14.36
C LEU A 118 0.57 -10.08 -15.48
N LEU A 119 0.46 -8.76 -15.68
CA LEU A 119 -0.30 -8.19 -16.81
C LEU A 119 0.33 -8.52 -18.16
N LEU A 120 1.65 -8.52 -18.25
CA LEU A 120 2.37 -8.93 -19.46
C LEU A 120 2.17 -10.41 -19.76
N ALA A 121 2.11 -11.26 -18.74
CA ALA A 121 1.88 -12.70 -18.88
C ALA A 121 0.44 -13.06 -19.27
N LEU A 122 -0.52 -12.13 -19.13
CA LEU A 122 -1.92 -12.30 -19.56
C LEU A 122 -2.19 -11.84 -21.01
N ARG A 123 -1.16 -11.37 -21.72
CA ARG A 123 -1.25 -11.01 -23.15
C ARG A 123 -1.02 -12.23 -24.02
#